data_09da08c17d807f8439edc9b52ac88485
#
_entry.id   09da08c17d807f8439edc9b52ac88485
#
_cell.length_a   1.000
_cell.length_b   1.000
_cell.length_c   1.000
_cell.angle_alpha   90.00
_cell.angle_beta   90.00
_cell.angle_gamma   90.00
#
_symmetry.space_group_name_H-M   'P 1'
#
loop_
_entity.id
_entity.type
_entity.pdbx_description
1 polymer ?
#
loop_
_entity_poly.entity_id
_entity_poly.type
_entity_poly.pdbx_seq_one_letter_code
_entity_poly.pdbx_strand_id
1 'polypeptide(L)'
;MELIDKLEILADAAKYDVACTSSGIDRSAQKGKLGNTMAAGCCHSFSADGRCITLLKVLMTNVCVYDCAYCVNRASNEVPRAAFTPRELAELTIAFYRRNYIEGLFLSSGVIRNPDHTTELMVRTLSQLRNEHDFRGYIHAKAVPGTSPELIEALGHLADRMSVNMELPSQRSLALLAPEKDKQRIVTPMRQIRDGIAEDRDTRAIMRRNTAYLAQRRPARKERAFVPAGQSTQMIVGATPESDFQILNLSAALYRTLSLKRVFFSAYTPVNDDARLPGADAVQLNREHRLYQADWLLRFYRFDVAEIIDEEHPFLDLDLDPKANWAVNHLDFFPVEVNTAPFEALLRVPGIGVRGAHSIMRARRATCLRETELRKLGVAYKRARFFITCAGTYAGAGVDFTPEALRAQLAAPIEGGRRGRRSDKACPGQLSLFESVETPEKARVGAGRPRTALAGHAEPSARSGPDGNASARTVETKGTASHPRARADEGALAPEADGTFGWQRALEMPEKVPA
;
A
#
# COMPACT_ATOMS: atom_id res chain seq x y z
N MET A 1 -25.77 -3.42 22.82
CA MET A 1 -24.36 -3.02 22.63
C MET A 1 -24.36 -1.62 22.11
N GLU A 2 -23.72 -0.72 22.82
CA GLU A 2 -23.62 0.67 22.44
C GLU A 2 -22.77 0.85 21.18
N LEU A 3 -22.94 1.98 20.46
CA LEU A 3 -22.23 2.24 19.20
C LEU A 3 -20.71 2.30 19.39
N ILE A 4 -20.24 2.78 20.54
CA ILE A 4 -18.82 2.86 20.88
C ILE A 4 -18.23 1.47 21.08
N ASP A 5 -18.91 0.57 21.77
CA ASP A 5 -18.46 -0.82 21.96
C ASP A 5 -18.33 -1.55 20.63
N LYS A 6 -19.29 -1.33 19.71
CA LYS A 6 -19.21 -1.87 18.35
C LYS A 6 -18.00 -1.34 17.61
N LEU A 7 -17.72 -0.03 17.75
CA LEU A 7 -16.57 0.60 17.10
C LEU A 7 -15.26 0.02 17.61
N GLU A 8 -15.09 -0.17 18.91
CA GLU A 8 -13.89 -0.77 19.50
C GLU A 8 -13.65 -2.18 18.96
N ILE A 9 -14.67 -3.05 19.00
CA ILE A 9 -14.58 -4.42 18.50
C ILE A 9 -14.25 -4.45 16.99
N LEU A 10 -14.97 -3.69 16.18
CA LEU A 10 -14.89 -3.76 14.72
C LEU A 10 -13.68 -3.01 14.14
N ALA A 11 -13.17 -2.01 14.83
CA ALA A 11 -11.93 -1.34 14.48
C ALA A 11 -10.71 -2.15 14.92
N ASP A 12 -10.72 -2.78 16.09
CA ASP A 12 -9.65 -3.70 16.50
C ASP A 12 -9.57 -4.92 15.57
N ALA A 13 -10.71 -5.52 15.23
CA ALA A 13 -10.76 -6.62 14.26
C ALA A 13 -10.23 -6.23 12.87
N ALA A 14 -10.31 -4.96 12.49
CA ALA A 14 -9.80 -4.46 11.21
C ALA A 14 -8.28 -4.24 11.18
N LYS A 15 -7.56 -4.27 12.31
CA LYS A 15 -6.10 -4.02 12.36
C LYS A 15 -5.27 -4.99 11.53
N TYR A 16 -5.75 -6.21 11.35
CA TYR A 16 -5.09 -7.25 10.56
C TYR A 16 -5.23 -7.06 9.03
N ASP A 17 -6.05 -6.15 8.59
CA ASP A 17 -6.11 -5.73 7.18
C ASP A 17 -4.98 -4.74 6.85
N VAL A 18 -4.02 -5.15 6.03
CA VAL A 18 -2.79 -4.37 5.75
C VAL A 18 -3.02 -3.27 4.71
N ALA A 19 -4.03 -2.47 4.80
CA ALA A 19 -4.02 -1.25 4.00
C ALA A 19 -3.43 -0.05 4.76
N CYS A 20 -3.11 -0.23 6.07
CA CYS A 20 -2.71 0.89 6.92
C CYS A 20 -2.11 0.40 8.24
N THR A 21 -1.10 1.11 8.72
CA THR A 21 -0.58 0.97 10.07
C THR A 21 -1.51 1.69 11.06
N SER A 22 -2.06 0.97 12.03
CA SER A 22 -2.73 1.59 13.19
C SER A 22 -1.69 2.31 14.06
N SER A 23 -2.07 3.40 14.73
CA SER A 23 -1.13 4.17 15.56
C SER A 23 -0.60 3.40 16.78
N GLY A 24 -1.23 2.31 17.17
CA GLY A 24 -0.83 1.49 18.33
C GLY A 24 -0.88 2.21 19.70
N ILE A 25 -1.29 3.47 19.73
CA ILE A 25 -1.33 4.29 20.96
C ILE A 25 -2.76 4.35 21.45
N ASP A 26 -2.98 3.85 22.67
CA ASP A 26 -4.23 4.01 23.42
C ASP A 26 -3.98 4.94 24.62
N ARG A 27 -4.78 6.01 24.72
CA ARG A 27 -4.79 6.95 25.84
C ARG A 27 -6.23 7.35 26.15
N SER A 28 -6.75 6.84 27.24
CA SER A 28 -8.07 7.23 27.74
C SER A 28 -8.13 8.71 28.13
N ALA A 29 -9.31 9.31 28.00
CA ALA A 29 -9.59 10.66 28.42
C ALA A 29 -9.31 10.82 29.93
N GLN A 30 -8.58 11.88 30.31
CA GLN A 30 -8.33 12.23 31.70
C GLN A 30 -9.09 13.52 32.03
N LYS A 31 -9.76 13.54 33.20
CA LYS A 31 -10.48 14.72 33.67
C LYS A 31 -9.54 15.94 33.74
N GLY A 32 -9.89 17.02 33.02
CA GLY A 32 -9.09 18.25 32.96
C GLY A 32 -8.00 18.28 31.89
N LYS A 33 -7.90 17.24 31.01
CA LYS A 33 -7.01 17.24 29.83
C LYS A 33 -7.84 17.13 28.55
N LEU A 34 -7.33 17.73 27.48
CA LEU A 34 -7.96 17.70 26.14
C LEU A 34 -7.50 16.46 25.37
N GLY A 35 -8.47 15.66 24.90
CA GLY A 35 -8.28 14.57 23.95
C GLY A 35 -8.11 13.18 24.57
N ASN A 36 -8.48 12.20 23.78
CA ASN A 36 -8.18 10.79 23.95
C ASN A 36 -7.59 10.26 22.64
N THR A 37 -6.87 9.18 22.70
CA THR A 37 -6.35 8.47 21.52
C THR A 37 -6.79 7.02 21.63
N MET A 38 -7.57 6.55 20.67
CA MET A 38 -7.91 5.13 20.53
C MET A 38 -6.90 4.48 19.59
N ALA A 39 -6.36 3.34 19.97
CA ALA A 39 -5.42 2.57 19.16
C ALA A 39 -6.05 2.02 17.87
N ALA A 40 -7.37 1.88 17.87
CA ALA A 40 -8.14 1.30 16.78
C ALA A 40 -8.89 2.38 15.98
N GLY A 41 -9.09 2.14 14.70
CA GLY A 41 -10.09 2.82 13.88
C GLY A 41 -9.61 3.82 12.85
N CYS A 42 -8.37 4.33 12.92
CA CYS A 42 -7.88 5.25 11.89
C CYS A 42 -6.66 4.69 11.17
N CYS A 43 -6.67 4.77 9.87
CA CYS A 43 -5.55 4.39 9.03
C CYS A 43 -5.11 5.54 8.11
N HIS A 44 -3.87 5.46 7.64
CA HIS A 44 -3.30 6.44 6.73
C HIS A 44 -3.15 5.83 5.33
N SER A 45 -3.67 6.51 4.32
CA SER A 45 -3.47 6.19 2.91
C SER A 45 -2.84 7.39 2.22
N PHE A 46 -2.13 7.17 1.13
CA PHE A 46 -1.55 8.26 0.35
C PHE A 46 -2.39 8.52 -0.90
N SER A 47 -2.79 9.77 -1.11
CA SER A 47 -3.41 10.21 -2.34
C SER A 47 -2.39 10.28 -3.48
N ALA A 48 -2.87 10.44 -4.71
CA ALA A 48 -2.00 10.49 -5.90
C ALA A 48 -1.02 11.69 -5.88
N ASP A 49 -1.35 12.75 -5.16
CA ASP A 49 -0.51 13.94 -4.95
C ASP A 49 0.49 13.79 -3.77
N GLY A 50 0.50 12.61 -3.12
CA GLY A 50 1.42 12.29 -2.02
C GLY A 50 0.97 12.77 -0.64
N ARG A 51 -0.25 13.34 -0.49
CA ARG A 51 -0.80 13.68 0.82
C ARG A 51 -1.19 12.43 1.60
N CYS A 52 -0.97 12.46 2.90
CA CYS A 52 -1.49 11.45 3.82
C CYS A 52 -2.97 11.72 4.10
N ILE A 53 -3.81 10.71 3.87
CA ILE A 53 -5.25 10.74 4.10
C ILE A 53 -5.56 9.85 5.30
N THR A 54 -6.25 10.37 6.29
CA THR A 54 -6.71 9.61 7.45
C THR A 54 -8.08 8.98 7.17
N LEU A 55 -8.18 7.66 7.30
CA LEU A 55 -9.40 6.91 7.04
C LEU A 55 -9.93 6.26 8.32
N LEU A 56 -11.23 6.28 8.52
CA LEU A 56 -11.89 5.38 9.46
C LEU A 56 -11.82 3.97 8.89
N LYS A 57 -11.11 3.07 9.56
CA LYS A 57 -10.92 1.69 9.13
C LYS A 57 -11.70 0.76 10.06
N VAL A 58 -12.74 0.15 9.54
CA VAL A 58 -13.64 -0.72 10.30
C VAL A 58 -14.14 -1.89 9.46
N LEU A 59 -14.57 -2.94 10.16
CA LEU A 59 -15.41 -3.99 9.59
C LEU A 59 -16.88 -3.58 9.67
N MET A 60 -17.65 -3.93 8.63
CA MET A 60 -19.12 -3.91 8.73
C MET A 60 -19.61 -4.86 9.82
N THR A 61 -18.98 -6.03 9.88
CA THR A 61 -19.16 -7.03 10.93
C THR A 61 -17.92 -7.92 11.04
N ASN A 62 -17.62 -8.41 12.24
CA ASN A 62 -16.66 -9.48 12.46
C ASN A 62 -17.33 -10.86 12.68
N VAL A 63 -18.65 -10.94 12.57
CA VAL A 63 -19.36 -12.22 12.44
C VAL A 63 -19.02 -12.79 11.06
N CYS A 64 -18.48 -14.01 11.02
CA CYS A 64 -18.07 -14.65 9.78
C CYS A 64 -18.53 -16.11 9.75
N VAL A 65 -19.02 -16.57 8.60
CA VAL A 65 -19.38 -17.98 8.37
C VAL A 65 -18.21 -18.81 7.88
N TYR A 66 -17.07 -18.15 7.52
CA TYR A 66 -15.86 -18.82 7.07
C TYR A 66 -14.92 -19.13 8.23
N ASP A 67 -14.18 -20.24 8.08
CA ASP A 67 -13.23 -20.70 9.10
C ASP A 67 -11.77 -20.66 8.62
N CYS A 68 -11.38 -19.55 8.00
CA CYS A 68 -10.01 -19.37 7.52
C CYS A 68 -9.00 -19.46 8.68
N ALA A 69 -8.07 -20.42 8.63
CA ALA A 69 -7.15 -20.75 9.72
C ALA A 69 -6.31 -19.55 10.22
N TYR A 70 -5.93 -18.64 9.32
CA TYR A 70 -5.13 -17.45 9.63
C TYR A 70 -5.92 -16.26 10.19
N CYS A 71 -7.26 -16.34 10.26
CA CYS A 71 -8.10 -15.19 10.57
C CYS A 71 -8.54 -15.18 12.03
N VAL A 72 -8.35 -14.04 12.72
CA VAL A 72 -8.83 -13.86 14.10
C VAL A 72 -10.35 -13.96 14.20
N ASN A 73 -11.07 -13.58 13.12
CA ASN A 73 -12.54 -13.56 13.06
C ASN A 73 -13.13 -14.84 12.46
N ARG A 74 -12.37 -15.94 12.35
CA ARG A 74 -12.89 -17.23 11.87
C ARG A 74 -14.08 -17.71 12.71
N ALA A 75 -14.95 -18.50 12.11
CA ALA A 75 -16.21 -18.94 12.74
C ALA A 75 -15.98 -19.65 14.08
N SER A 76 -14.93 -20.48 14.18
CA SER A 76 -14.61 -21.28 15.36
C SER A 76 -13.95 -20.50 16.51
N ASN A 77 -13.54 -19.24 16.32
CA ASN A 77 -12.94 -18.45 17.39
C ASN A 77 -13.97 -17.82 18.31
N GLU A 78 -13.75 -17.93 19.61
CA GLU A 78 -14.53 -17.26 20.66
C GLU A 78 -14.02 -15.83 20.89
N VAL A 79 -14.35 -14.91 19.97
CA VAL A 79 -14.04 -13.48 20.09
C VAL A 79 -15.31 -12.65 20.18
N PRO A 80 -15.29 -11.49 20.83
CA PRO A 80 -16.43 -10.57 20.85
C PRO A 80 -16.92 -10.28 19.43
N ARG A 81 -18.20 -10.46 19.17
CA ARG A 81 -18.82 -10.27 17.85
C ARG A 81 -19.70 -9.05 17.85
N ALA A 82 -19.60 -8.26 16.79
CA ALA A 82 -20.43 -7.08 16.56
C ALA A 82 -20.79 -6.94 15.08
N ALA A 83 -21.83 -6.17 14.81
CA ALA A 83 -22.22 -5.76 13.48
C ALA A 83 -22.79 -4.35 13.53
N PHE A 84 -22.39 -3.50 12.60
CA PHE A 84 -23.07 -2.24 12.35
C PHE A 84 -24.30 -2.47 11.47
N THR A 85 -25.35 -1.70 11.71
CA THR A 85 -26.35 -1.47 10.68
C THR A 85 -25.78 -0.46 9.66
N PRO A 86 -26.26 -0.45 8.41
CA PRO A 86 -25.85 0.54 7.41
C PRO A 86 -25.97 1.98 7.90
N ARG A 87 -27.04 2.30 8.61
CA ARG A 87 -27.31 3.63 9.16
C ARG A 87 -26.31 4.01 10.27
N GLU A 88 -26.07 3.12 11.23
CA GLU A 88 -25.09 3.36 12.30
C GLU A 88 -23.71 3.72 11.74
N LEU A 89 -23.22 2.95 10.75
CA LEU A 89 -21.92 3.16 10.18
C LEU A 89 -21.86 4.43 9.31
N ALA A 90 -22.91 4.74 8.57
CA ALA A 90 -23.00 5.97 7.80
C ALA A 90 -22.99 7.20 8.72
N GLU A 91 -23.83 7.23 9.75
CA GLU A 91 -23.92 8.33 10.72
C GLU A 91 -22.59 8.52 11.49
N LEU A 92 -21.95 7.42 11.91
CA LEU A 92 -20.63 7.43 12.57
C LEU A 92 -19.55 8.04 11.66
N THR A 93 -19.51 7.60 10.40
CA THR A 93 -18.56 8.12 9.41
C THR A 93 -18.74 9.64 9.20
N ILE A 94 -19.97 10.10 9.05
CA ILE A 94 -20.29 11.53 8.90
C ILE A 94 -19.94 12.31 10.16
N ALA A 95 -20.21 11.77 11.35
CA ALA A 95 -19.86 12.42 12.61
C ALA A 95 -18.36 12.63 12.75
N PHE A 96 -17.55 11.64 12.39
CA PHE A 96 -16.08 11.71 12.42
C PHE A 96 -15.53 12.65 11.36
N TYR A 97 -16.09 12.62 10.15
CA TYR A 97 -15.71 13.51 9.07
C TYR A 97 -15.98 14.99 9.41
N ARG A 98 -17.17 15.31 9.94
CA ARG A 98 -17.53 16.68 10.36
C ARG A 98 -16.63 17.23 11.47
N ARG A 99 -16.07 16.36 12.31
CA ARG A 99 -15.11 16.72 13.36
C ARG A 99 -13.65 16.75 12.87
N ASN A 100 -13.40 16.56 11.57
CA ASN A 100 -12.07 16.49 10.98
C ASN A 100 -11.17 15.39 11.57
N TYR A 101 -11.75 14.30 12.09
CA TYR A 101 -10.97 13.15 12.57
C TYR A 101 -10.51 12.27 11.42
N ILE A 102 -11.27 12.24 10.33
CA ILE A 102 -11.04 11.43 9.14
C ILE A 102 -11.31 12.22 7.87
N GLU A 103 -10.70 11.79 6.78
CA GLU A 103 -10.94 12.27 5.41
C GLU A 103 -11.71 11.24 4.56
N GLY A 104 -11.92 10.03 5.09
CA GLY A 104 -12.60 8.98 4.36
C GLY A 104 -12.87 7.72 5.19
N LEU A 105 -13.39 6.70 4.50
CA LEU A 105 -13.74 5.41 5.06
C LEU A 105 -12.97 4.29 4.35
N PHE A 106 -12.41 3.35 5.13
CA PHE A 106 -11.98 2.04 4.66
C PHE A 106 -12.93 0.99 5.24
N LEU A 107 -13.75 0.39 4.39
CA LEU A 107 -14.76 -0.57 4.76
C LEU A 107 -14.40 -1.98 4.29
N SER A 108 -14.26 -2.90 5.24
CA SER A 108 -14.18 -4.34 5.02
C SER A 108 -15.25 -5.08 5.82
N SER A 109 -15.30 -6.40 5.76
CA SER A 109 -16.29 -7.19 6.50
C SER A 109 -15.84 -8.64 6.68
N GLY A 110 -16.25 -9.27 7.78
CA GLY A 110 -16.50 -10.70 7.82
C GLY A 110 -17.69 -11.06 6.94
N VAL A 111 -17.86 -12.32 6.62
CA VAL A 111 -18.96 -12.79 5.75
C VAL A 111 -20.11 -13.29 6.63
N ILE A 112 -21.15 -12.47 6.74
CA ILE A 112 -22.38 -12.84 7.45
C ILE A 112 -23.37 -13.47 6.47
N ARG A 113 -23.86 -14.66 6.77
CA ARG A 113 -24.74 -15.50 5.93
C ARG A 113 -24.08 -15.94 4.61
N ASN A 114 -23.85 -15.01 3.69
CA ASN A 114 -23.22 -15.26 2.40
C ASN A 114 -22.55 -13.96 1.85
N PRO A 115 -21.75 -14.04 0.78
CA PRO A 115 -21.08 -12.88 0.18
C PRO A 115 -22.05 -11.77 -0.27
N ASP A 116 -23.14 -12.12 -0.94
CA ASP A 116 -24.11 -11.16 -1.47
C ASP A 116 -24.79 -10.38 -0.38
N HIS A 117 -25.35 -11.05 0.64
CA HIS A 117 -25.97 -10.38 1.77
C HIS A 117 -25.01 -9.40 2.48
N THR A 118 -23.74 -9.82 2.64
CA THR A 118 -22.71 -8.96 3.24
C THR A 118 -22.44 -7.74 2.37
N THR A 119 -22.29 -7.93 1.06
CA THR A 119 -22.03 -6.85 0.13
C THR A 119 -23.23 -5.91 -0.02
N GLU A 120 -24.48 -6.41 0.05
CA GLU A 120 -25.67 -5.57 0.11
C GLU A 120 -25.64 -4.59 1.29
N LEU A 121 -25.25 -5.05 2.49
CA LEU A 121 -25.11 -4.17 3.65
C LEU A 121 -24.05 -3.10 3.41
N MET A 122 -22.92 -3.46 2.81
CA MET A 122 -21.88 -2.51 2.43
C MET A 122 -22.38 -1.49 1.38
N VAL A 123 -23.05 -1.95 0.32
CA VAL A 123 -23.65 -1.10 -0.70
C VAL A 123 -24.66 -0.12 -0.11
N ARG A 124 -25.55 -0.59 0.77
CA ARG A 124 -26.52 0.26 1.49
C ARG A 124 -25.81 1.34 2.32
N THR A 125 -24.76 0.97 3.05
CA THR A 125 -23.95 1.93 3.84
C THR A 125 -23.34 3.00 2.94
N LEU A 126 -22.68 2.59 1.85
CA LEU A 126 -22.04 3.53 0.93
C LEU A 126 -23.05 4.36 0.15
N SER A 127 -24.21 3.80 -0.18
CA SER A 127 -25.32 4.53 -0.80
C SER A 127 -25.87 5.64 0.12
N GLN A 128 -26.07 5.35 1.40
CA GLN A 128 -26.47 6.36 2.38
C GLN A 128 -25.42 7.47 2.49
N LEU A 129 -24.13 7.13 2.59
CA LEU A 129 -23.07 8.11 2.60
C LEU A 129 -23.10 9.01 1.35
N ARG A 130 -23.17 8.40 0.18
CA ARG A 130 -23.04 9.11 -1.10
C ARG A 130 -24.29 9.89 -1.51
N ASN A 131 -25.49 9.31 -1.29
CA ASN A 131 -26.74 9.82 -1.84
C ASN A 131 -27.57 10.58 -0.80
N GLU A 132 -27.55 10.17 0.48
CA GLU A 132 -28.30 10.85 1.53
C GLU A 132 -27.50 11.96 2.20
N HIS A 133 -26.18 11.69 2.47
CA HIS A 133 -25.31 12.66 3.14
C HIS A 133 -24.42 13.48 2.17
N ASP A 134 -24.51 13.28 0.85
CA ASP A 134 -23.64 13.87 -0.19
C ASP A 134 -22.14 13.80 0.19
N PHE A 135 -21.74 12.69 0.83
CA PHE A 135 -20.37 12.48 1.28
C PHE A 135 -19.41 12.38 0.12
N ARG A 136 -18.41 13.26 0.05
CA ARG A 136 -17.39 13.34 -1.01
C ARG A 136 -16.01 12.88 -0.55
N GLY A 137 -15.87 12.47 0.70
CA GLY A 137 -14.63 11.91 1.23
C GLY A 137 -14.26 10.61 0.52
N TYR A 138 -13.00 10.20 0.67
CA TYR A 138 -12.46 8.99 0.05
C TYR A 138 -13.10 7.73 0.63
N ILE A 139 -13.49 6.80 -0.22
CA ILE A 139 -14.01 5.48 0.17
C ILE A 139 -13.18 4.37 -0.47
N HIS A 140 -12.61 3.52 0.38
CA HIS A 140 -12.01 2.26 -0.03
C HIS A 140 -12.91 1.12 0.46
N ALA A 141 -13.46 0.33 -0.46
CA ALA A 141 -14.27 -0.84 -0.16
C ALA A 141 -13.52 -2.12 -0.48
N LYS A 142 -13.53 -3.07 0.45
CA LYS A 142 -12.96 -4.40 0.26
C LYS A 142 -14.08 -5.35 -0.15
N ALA A 143 -14.14 -5.70 -1.43
CA ALA A 143 -15.16 -6.60 -1.96
C ALA A 143 -14.97 -8.02 -1.42
N VAL A 144 -16.09 -8.66 -1.12
CA VAL A 144 -16.13 -10.04 -0.62
C VAL A 144 -16.01 -11.00 -1.80
N PRO A 145 -15.05 -11.96 -1.80
CA PRO A 145 -14.96 -12.97 -2.84
C PRO A 145 -16.25 -13.80 -2.97
N GLY A 146 -16.69 -14.02 -4.21
CA GLY A 146 -17.92 -14.76 -4.48
C GLY A 146 -19.20 -13.90 -4.48
N THR A 147 -19.07 -12.57 -4.39
CA THR A 147 -20.19 -11.63 -4.57
C THR A 147 -20.65 -11.63 -6.03
N SER A 148 -21.96 -11.51 -6.24
CA SER A 148 -22.58 -11.41 -7.57
C SER A 148 -22.09 -10.18 -8.37
N PRO A 149 -22.05 -10.26 -9.69
CA PRO A 149 -21.56 -9.20 -10.55
C PRO A 149 -22.29 -7.86 -10.35
N GLU A 150 -23.59 -7.88 -10.16
CA GLU A 150 -24.43 -6.70 -9.98
C GLU A 150 -24.06 -5.91 -8.70
N LEU A 151 -23.73 -6.65 -7.63
CA LEU A 151 -23.30 -6.04 -6.37
C LEU A 151 -21.87 -5.50 -6.43
N ILE A 152 -20.97 -6.15 -7.18
CA ILE A 152 -19.62 -5.64 -7.46
C ILE A 152 -19.71 -4.32 -8.25
N GLU A 153 -20.58 -4.26 -9.25
CA GLU A 153 -20.82 -3.05 -10.04
C GLU A 153 -21.39 -1.93 -9.17
N ALA A 154 -22.44 -2.21 -8.40
CA ALA A 154 -23.04 -1.25 -7.47
C ALA A 154 -22.01 -0.70 -6.47
N LEU A 155 -21.16 -1.56 -5.91
CA LEU A 155 -20.10 -1.18 -4.98
C LEU A 155 -19.05 -0.29 -5.68
N GLY A 156 -18.70 -0.60 -6.94
CA GLY A 156 -17.70 0.14 -7.72
C GLY A 156 -18.13 1.56 -8.06
N HIS A 157 -19.41 1.82 -8.27
CA HIS A 157 -19.94 3.19 -8.47
C HIS A 157 -19.96 4.03 -7.19
N LEU A 158 -19.89 3.41 -6.01
CA LEU A 158 -19.92 4.10 -4.73
C LEU A 158 -18.52 4.29 -4.11
N ALA A 159 -17.57 3.41 -4.44
CA ALA A 159 -16.21 3.44 -3.92
C ALA A 159 -15.25 4.21 -4.83
N ASP A 160 -14.22 4.83 -4.22
CA ASP A 160 -13.10 5.41 -4.99
C ASP A 160 -12.04 4.37 -5.29
N ARG A 161 -11.81 3.41 -4.38
CA ARG A 161 -10.93 2.25 -4.58
C ARG A 161 -11.65 0.98 -4.15
N MET A 162 -11.40 -0.09 -4.89
CA MET A 162 -11.79 -1.43 -4.46
C MET A 162 -10.57 -2.32 -4.27
N SER A 163 -10.69 -3.29 -3.38
CA SER A 163 -9.73 -4.38 -3.24
C SER A 163 -10.44 -5.71 -3.10
N VAL A 164 -9.85 -6.74 -3.69
CA VAL A 164 -10.22 -8.14 -3.46
C VAL A 164 -8.97 -8.84 -3.00
N ASN A 165 -8.97 -9.45 -1.83
CA ASN A 165 -7.77 -10.08 -1.31
C ASN A 165 -7.51 -11.44 -1.98
N MET A 166 -6.26 -11.62 -2.42
CA MET A 166 -5.73 -12.93 -2.85
C MET A 166 -5.59 -13.89 -1.67
N GLU A 167 -5.32 -13.34 -0.48
CA GLU A 167 -5.03 -14.00 0.78
C GLU A 167 -3.73 -14.82 0.72
N LEU A 168 -3.67 -15.87 -0.09
CA LEU A 168 -2.54 -16.79 -0.17
C LEU A 168 -2.05 -16.90 -1.62
N PRO A 169 -0.74 -17.16 -1.84
CA PRO A 169 -0.16 -17.14 -3.18
C PRO A 169 -0.59 -18.31 -4.08
N SER A 170 -1.04 -19.44 -3.53
CA SER A 170 -1.41 -20.62 -4.32
C SER A 170 -2.80 -21.15 -4.02
N GLN A 171 -3.40 -21.86 -4.99
CA GLN A 171 -4.67 -22.57 -4.79
C GLN A 171 -4.55 -23.67 -3.72
N ARG A 172 -3.40 -24.34 -3.66
CA ARG A 172 -3.12 -25.38 -2.65
C ARG A 172 -3.17 -24.79 -1.24
N SER A 173 -2.55 -23.64 -1.05
CA SER A 173 -2.53 -22.95 0.23
C SER A 173 -3.91 -22.40 0.61
N LEU A 174 -4.68 -21.90 -0.37
CA LEU A 174 -6.08 -21.53 -0.15
C LEU A 174 -6.92 -22.72 0.32
N ALA A 175 -6.85 -23.86 -0.39
CA ALA A 175 -7.60 -25.06 -0.03
C ALA A 175 -7.22 -25.57 1.38
N LEU A 176 -5.96 -25.41 1.78
CA LEU A 176 -5.48 -25.82 3.09
C LEU A 176 -5.98 -24.92 4.23
N LEU A 177 -5.91 -23.60 4.06
CA LEU A 177 -6.08 -22.63 5.15
C LEU A 177 -7.38 -21.82 5.07
N ALA A 178 -8.06 -21.81 3.92
CA ALA A 178 -9.29 -21.07 3.68
C ALA A 178 -10.19 -21.82 2.69
N PRO A 179 -10.69 -23.02 3.03
CA PRO A 179 -11.37 -23.94 2.11
C PRO A 179 -12.66 -23.36 1.50
N GLU A 180 -13.29 -22.37 2.13
CA GLU A 180 -14.47 -21.69 1.60
C GLU A 180 -14.14 -20.65 0.53
N LYS A 181 -12.85 -20.36 0.33
CA LYS A 181 -12.34 -19.46 -0.72
C LYS A 181 -11.70 -20.26 -1.84
N ASP A 182 -12.06 -19.95 -3.04
CA ASP A 182 -11.40 -20.48 -4.21
C ASP A 182 -10.87 -19.35 -5.11
N LYS A 183 -9.92 -19.70 -5.95
CA LYS A 183 -9.26 -18.83 -6.89
C LYS A 183 -10.25 -18.13 -7.84
N GLN A 184 -11.24 -18.86 -8.35
CA GLN A 184 -12.21 -18.31 -9.29
C GLN A 184 -13.05 -17.21 -8.63
N ARG A 185 -13.54 -17.46 -7.41
CA ARG A 185 -14.31 -16.48 -6.64
C ARG A 185 -13.51 -15.23 -6.30
N ILE A 186 -12.18 -15.29 -6.27
CA ILE A 186 -11.30 -14.13 -6.05
C ILE A 186 -11.02 -13.39 -7.36
N VAL A 187 -10.66 -14.11 -8.43
CA VAL A 187 -10.21 -13.50 -9.69
C VAL A 187 -11.36 -12.93 -10.52
N THR A 188 -12.55 -13.56 -10.49
CA THR A 188 -13.72 -13.08 -11.24
C THR A 188 -14.09 -11.63 -10.90
N PRO A 189 -14.32 -11.25 -9.61
CA PRO A 189 -14.60 -9.85 -9.29
C PRO A 189 -13.42 -8.92 -9.61
N MET A 190 -12.16 -9.39 -9.54
CA MET A 190 -11.02 -8.56 -9.93
C MET A 190 -11.02 -8.25 -11.43
N ARG A 191 -11.38 -9.22 -12.29
CA ARG A 191 -11.56 -9.00 -13.73
C ARG A 191 -12.69 -8.01 -14.00
N GLN A 192 -13.84 -8.21 -13.38
CA GLN A 192 -14.98 -7.32 -13.53
C GLN A 192 -14.63 -5.87 -13.14
N ILE A 193 -13.92 -5.68 -12.02
CA ILE A 193 -13.47 -4.34 -11.62
C ILE A 193 -12.50 -3.74 -12.66
N ARG A 194 -11.56 -4.53 -13.21
CA ARG A 194 -10.66 -4.10 -14.29
C ARG A 194 -11.43 -3.61 -15.50
N ASP A 195 -12.40 -4.42 -15.95
CA ASP A 195 -13.17 -4.17 -17.16
C ASP A 195 -14.08 -2.95 -16.98
N GLY A 196 -14.78 -2.83 -15.85
CA GLY A 196 -15.58 -1.65 -15.52
C GLY A 196 -14.75 -0.35 -15.43
N ILE A 197 -13.50 -0.42 -14.91
CA ILE A 197 -12.58 0.74 -14.93
C ILE A 197 -12.21 1.11 -16.37
N ALA A 198 -11.97 0.14 -17.23
CA ALA A 198 -11.62 0.38 -18.62
C ALA A 198 -12.81 1.00 -19.40
N GLU A 199 -13.99 0.44 -19.26
CA GLU A 199 -15.22 0.92 -19.89
C GLU A 199 -15.58 2.34 -19.44
N ASP A 200 -15.55 2.64 -18.14
CA ASP A 200 -15.82 4.00 -17.63
C ASP A 200 -14.80 5.00 -18.18
N ARG A 201 -13.52 4.63 -18.24
CA ARG A 201 -12.47 5.49 -18.81
C ARG A 201 -12.73 5.80 -20.29
N ASP A 202 -13.09 4.79 -21.08
CA ASP A 202 -13.30 4.93 -22.52
C ASP A 202 -14.59 5.71 -22.81
N THR A 203 -15.66 5.44 -22.08
CA THR A 203 -16.92 6.21 -22.13
C THR A 203 -16.69 7.69 -21.81
N ARG A 204 -15.93 7.99 -20.74
CA ARG A 204 -15.58 9.37 -20.39
C ARG A 204 -14.67 10.05 -21.41
N ALA A 205 -13.79 9.30 -22.06
CA ALA A 205 -12.97 9.83 -23.15
C ALA A 205 -13.81 10.21 -24.36
N ILE A 206 -14.81 9.39 -24.73
CA ILE A 206 -15.77 9.67 -25.80
C ILE A 206 -16.63 10.89 -25.43
N MET A 207 -17.19 10.94 -24.21
CA MET A 207 -17.98 12.06 -23.73
C MET A 207 -17.21 13.38 -23.77
N ARG A 208 -15.94 13.39 -23.36
CA ARG A 208 -15.08 14.60 -23.40
C ARG A 208 -14.87 15.10 -24.83
N ARG A 209 -14.66 14.20 -25.81
CA ARG A 209 -14.54 14.57 -27.22
C ARG A 209 -15.84 15.18 -27.75
N ASN A 210 -16.98 14.58 -27.44
CA ASN A 210 -18.30 15.05 -27.88
C ASN A 210 -18.72 16.37 -27.19
N THR A 211 -18.36 16.56 -25.90
CA THR A 211 -18.69 17.81 -25.16
C THR A 211 -17.85 18.98 -25.65
N ALA A 212 -16.64 18.76 -26.15
CA ALA A 212 -15.85 19.80 -26.80
C ALA A 212 -16.52 20.33 -28.08
N TYR A 213 -17.36 19.51 -28.74
CA TYR A 213 -18.14 19.89 -29.92
C TYR A 213 -19.50 20.53 -29.55
N LEU A 214 -20.05 20.25 -28.34
CA LEU A 214 -21.37 20.68 -27.88
C LEU A 214 -21.30 21.71 -26.73
N ALA A 215 -20.35 22.61 -26.73
CA ALA A 215 -20.04 23.56 -25.65
C ALA A 215 -21.19 24.52 -25.21
N GLN A 216 -22.43 24.33 -25.67
CA GLN A 216 -23.60 25.15 -25.36
C GLN A 216 -24.66 24.51 -24.46
N ARG A 217 -24.49 23.25 -24.02
CA ARG A 217 -25.45 22.61 -23.11
C ARG A 217 -24.85 22.53 -21.69
N ARG A 218 -25.68 22.94 -20.69
CA ARG A 218 -25.36 22.77 -19.27
C ARG A 218 -24.85 21.36 -19.03
N PRO A 219 -23.70 21.18 -18.34
CA PRO A 219 -23.22 19.86 -18.03
C PRO A 219 -24.26 19.14 -17.17
N ALA A 220 -24.74 18.00 -17.64
CA ALA A 220 -25.47 17.06 -16.82
C ALA A 220 -24.64 16.76 -15.56
N ARG A 221 -25.31 16.53 -14.43
CA ARG A 221 -24.65 16.16 -13.16
C ARG A 221 -23.58 15.11 -13.49
N LYS A 222 -22.29 15.45 -13.27
CA LYS A 222 -21.18 14.56 -13.60
C LYS A 222 -21.38 13.25 -12.83
N GLU A 223 -21.72 12.20 -13.53
CA GLU A 223 -21.76 10.85 -12.95
C GLU A 223 -20.42 10.52 -12.32
N ARG A 224 -20.46 9.83 -11.18
CA ARG A 224 -19.26 9.43 -10.46
C ARG A 224 -18.49 8.40 -11.29
N ALA A 225 -17.17 8.51 -11.35
CA ALA A 225 -16.34 7.54 -12.04
C ALA A 225 -16.37 6.19 -11.33
N PHE A 226 -16.36 5.10 -12.09
CA PHE A 226 -16.24 3.76 -11.54
C PHE A 226 -14.83 3.53 -11.00
N VAL A 227 -14.70 3.25 -9.69
CA VAL A 227 -13.43 2.96 -8.98
C VAL A 227 -12.25 3.84 -9.44
N PRO A 228 -12.34 5.19 -9.36
CA PRO A 228 -11.37 6.09 -9.98
C PRO A 228 -9.93 5.96 -9.44
N ALA A 229 -9.75 5.49 -8.21
CA ALA A 229 -8.43 5.22 -7.63
C ALA A 229 -7.90 3.80 -7.94
N GLY A 230 -8.64 3.02 -8.74
CA GLY A 230 -8.26 1.68 -9.19
C GLY A 230 -8.39 0.60 -8.13
N GLN A 231 -7.97 -0.60 -8.49
CA GLN A 231 -8.03 -1.76 -7.60
C GLN A 231 -6.68 -2.15 -7.01
N SER A 232 -6.71 -2.88 -5.90
CA SER A 232 -5.56 -3.44 -5.21
C SER A 232 -5.88 -4.83 -4.63
N THR A 233 -4.86 -5.54 -4.19
CA THR A 233 -5.00 -6.84 -3.51
C THR A 233 -4.03 -6.93 -2.34
N GLN A 234 -4.21 -7.94 -1.50
CA GLN A 234 -3.34 -8.27 -0.38
C GLN A 234 -3.05 -9.77 -0.36
N MET A 235 -1.80 -10.13 -0.03
CA MET A 235 -1.34 -11.49 0.22
C MET A 235 -0.69 -11.60 1.58
N ILE A 236 -0.93 -12.70 2.28
CA ILE A 236 -0.25 -13.09 3.51
C ILE A 236 1.05 -13.80 3.12
N VAL A 237 2.15 -13.43 3.73
CA VAL A 237 3.48 -13.96 3.46
C VAL A 237 3.99 -14.72 4.67
N GLY A 238 4.47 -15.95 4.47
CA GLY A 238 5.03 -16.77 5.54
C GLY A 238 4.01 -17.60 6.31
N ALA A 239 2.72 -17.57 5.97
CA ALA A 239 1.74 -18.53 6.47
C ALA A 239 1.84 -19.88 5.77
N THR A 240 2.44 -19.93 4.60
CA THR A 240 2.55 -21.07 3.69
C THR A 240 3.93 -21.07 3.03
N PRO A 241 4.39 -22.22 2.46
CA PRO A 241 5.79 -22.41 2.07
C PRO A 241 6.21 -21.72 0.77
N GLU A 242 5.31 -20.97 0.11
CA GLU A 242 5.63 -20.33 -1.17
C GLU A 242 6.86 -19.40 -1.05
N SER A 243 7.71 -19.49 -2.07
CA SER A 243 8.92 -18.66 -2.18
C SER A 243 8.63 -17.23 -2.59
N ASP A 244 9.60 -16.34 -2.38
CA ASP A 244 9.50 -14.95 -2.85
C ASP A 244 9.46 -14.87 -4.38
N PHE A 245 10.13 -15.81 -5.07
CA PHE A 245 10.06 -15.95 -6.52
C PHE A 245 8.62 -16.19 -7.00
N GLN A 246 7.90 -17.12 -6.36
CA GLN A 246 6.50 -17.40 -6.66
C GLN A 246 5.61 -16.19 -6.39
N ILE A 247 5.81 -15.50 -5.26
CA ILE A 247 5.04 -14.33 -4.85
C ILE A 247 5.26 -13.16 -5.82
N LEU A 248 6.50 -12.90 -6.24
CA LEU A 248 6.82 -11.81 -7.16
C LEU A 248 6.33 -12.09 -8.59
N ASN A 249 6.45 -13.33 -9.08
CA ASN A 249 5.87 -13.72 -10.36
C ASN A 249 4.35 -13.57 -10.39
N LEU A 250 3.66 -14.01 -9.32
CA LEU A 250 2.22 -13.79 -9.18
C LEU A 250 1.90 -12.28 -9.17
N SER A 251 2.66 -11.48 -8.43
CA SER A 251 2.45 -10.04 -8.35
C SER A 251 2.63 -9.36 -9.72
N ALA A 252 3.67 -9.73 -10.47
CA ALA A 252 3.91 -9.24 -11.82
C ALA A 252 2.78 -9.63 -12.78
N ALA A 253 2.28 -10.87 -12.71
CA ALA A 253 1.13 -11.32 -13.49
C ALA A 253 -0.15 -10.54 -13.14
N LEU A 254 -0.42 -10.29 -11.86
CA LEU A 254 -1.56 -9.50 -11.41
C LEU A 254 -1.50 -8.05 -11.91
N TYR A 255 -0.34 -7.41 -11.90
CA TYR A 255 -0.16 -6.07 -12.47
C TYR A 255 -0.45 -6.04 -13.98
N ARG A 256 0.09 -7.02 -14.71
CA ARG A 256 -0.06 -7.11 -16.18
C ARG A 256 -1.49 -7.43 -16.59
N THR A 257 -2.13 -8.42 -15.95
CA THR A 257 -3.42 -8.96 -16.39
C THR A 257 -4.63 -8.28 -15.78
N LEU A 258 -4.53 -7.81 -14.52
CA LEU A 258 -5.65 -7.20 -13.79
C LEU A 258 -5.48 -5.70 -13.55
N SER A 259 -4.44 -5.08 -14.11
CA SER A 259 -4.19 -3.63 -14.00
C SER A 259 -4.22 -3.11 -12.55
N LEU A 260 -3.74 -3.91 -11.61
CA LEU A 260 -3.71 -3.54 -10.20
C LEU A 260 -2.85 -2.29 -9.99
N LYS A 261 -3.24 -1.45 -9.04
CA LYS A 261 -2.42 -0.32 -8.59
C LYS A 261 -1.37 -0.75 -7.58
N ARG A 262 -1.68 -1.76 -6.75
CA ARG A 262 -0.75 -2.28 -5.74
C ARG A 262 -1.13 -3.68 -5.29
N VAL A 263 -0.12 -4.50 -5.06
CA VAL A 263 -0.19 -5.70 -4.25
C VAL A 263 0.35 -5.33 -2.85
N PHE A 264 -0.41 -5.65 -1.81
CA PHE A 264 0.01 -5.50 -0.43
C PHE A 264 0.49 -6.85 0.08
N PHE A 265 1.64 -6.85 0.73
CA PHE A 265 2.18 -8.00 1.44
C PHE A 265 1.94 -7.82 2.93
N SER A 266 1.58 -8.89 3.62
CA SER A 266 1.39 -8.93 5.05
C SER A 266 2.15 -10.10 5.62
N ALA A 267 3.16 -9.85 6.42
CA ALA A 267 3.78 -10.93 7.18
C ALA A 267 2.70 -11.62 8.03
N TYR A 268 2.72 -12.95 8.00
CA TYR A 268 1.82 -13.74 8.81
C TYR A 268 2.03 -13.40 10.29
N THR A 269 0.94 -13.18 10.99
CA THR A 269 0.92 -12.97 12.44
C THR A 269 0.16 -14.12 13.09
N PRO A 270 0.76 -14.88 13.99
CA PRO A 270 0.10 -16.00 14.66
C PRO A 270 -0.97 -15.46 15.62
N VAL A 271 -2.22 -15.62 15.24
CA VAL A 271 -3.40 -15.22 16.02
C VAL A 271 -4.23 -16.40 16.46
N ASN A 272 -3.98 -17.57 15.89
CA ASN A 272 -4.67 -18.82 16.17
C ASN A 272 -3.65 -19.92 16.44
N ASP A 273 -3.99 -20.83 17.34
CA ASP A 273 -3.26 -22.09 17.54
C ASP A 273 -3.82 -23.15 16.58
N ASP A 274 -3.23 -23.27 15.41
CA ASP A 274 -3.65 -24.19 14.35
C ASP A 274 -2.41 -24.89 13.79
N ALA A 275 -2.38 -26.22 13.87
CA ALA A 275 -1.23 -27.04 13.47
C ALA A 275 -0.85 -26.91 11.98
N ARG A 276 -1.72 -26.34 11.14
CA ARG A 276 -1.45 -26.06 9.71
C ARG A 276 -0.69 -24.77 9.49
N LEU A 277 -0.55 -23.94 10.53
CA LEU A 277 0.10 -22.64 10.49
C LEU A 277 1.48 -22.70 11.16
N PRO A 278 2.45 -21.90 10.70
CA PRO A 278 3.75 -21.81 11.35
C PRO A 278 3.64 -21.17 12.73
N GLY A 279 4.51 -21.58 13.67
CA GLY A 279 4.58 -20.99 15.01
C GLY A 279 5.04 -19.53 15.04
N ALA A 280 5.01 -18.93 16.22
CA ALA A 280 5.36 -17.51 16.41
C ALA A 280 6.79 -17.15 15.99
N ASP A 281 7.73 -18.09 16.08
CA ASP A 281 9.13 -17.89 15.73
C ASP A 281 9.38 -17.78 14.21
N ALA A 282 8.38 -18.11 13.39
CA ALA A 282 8.47 -18.08 11.94
C ALA A 282 8.17 -16.69 11.34
N VAL A 283 7.80 -15.68 12.15
CA VAL A 283 7.41 -14.34 11.66
C VAL A 283 8.64 -13.58 11.16
N GLN A 284 8.75 -13.39 9.86
CA GLN A 284 9.86 -12.68 9.22
C GLN A 284 9.42 -11.32 8.68
N LEU A 285 9.34 -10.31 9.51
CA LEU A 285 9.02 -8.92 9.09
C LEU A 285 9.99 -8.40 8.03
N ASN A 286 11.26 -8.80 8.08
CA ASN A 286 12.26 -8.42 7.08
C ASN A 286 11.90 -8.94 5.69
N ARG A 287 11.30 -10.12 5.57
CA ARG A 287 10.83 -10.70 4.31
C ARG A 287 9.74 -9.84 3.67
N GLU A 288 8.76 -9.39 4.46
CA GLU A 288 7.74 -8.45 3.98
C GLU A 288 8.36 -7.16 3.42
N HIS A 289 9.32 -6.59 4.15
CA HIS A 289 10.02 -5.39 3.69
C HIS A 289 10.79 -5.61 2.39
N ARG A 290 11.46 -6.75 2.23
CA ARG A 290 12.17 -7.10 0.99
C ARG A 290 11.22 -7.26 -0.18
N LEU A 291 10.07 -7.91 0.02
CA LEU A 291 9.03 -8.02 -1.00
C LEU A 291 8.49 -6.65 -1.43
N TYR A 292 8.23 -5.72 -0.50
CA TYR A 292 7.86 -4.36 -0.86
C TYR A 292 8.95 -3.62 -1.64
N GLN A 293 10.22 -3.84 -1.30
CA GLN A 293 11.34 -3.24 -2.03
C GLN A 293 11.44 -3.82 -3.46
N ALA A 294 11.29 -5.14 -3.61
CA ALA A 294 11.26 -5.80 -4.90
C ALA A 294 10.06 -5.35 -5.75
N ASP A 295 8.85 -5.32 -5.18
CA ASP A 295 7.65 -4.77 -5.82
C ASP A 295 7.86 -3.35 -6.35
N TRP A 296 8.58 -2.53 -5.58
CA TRP A 296 8.94 -1.17 -6.00
C TRP A 296 9.86 -1.15 -7.21
N LEU A 297 10.82 -2.07 -7.30
CA LEU A 297 11.69 -2.24 -8.45
C LEU A 297 10.91 -2.64 -9.71
N LEU A 298 9.99 -3.59 -9.59
CA LEU A 298 9.13 -4.02 -10.71
C LEU A 298 8.28 -2.87 -11.25
N ARG A 299 7.65 -2.08 -10.37
CA ARG A 299 6.68 -1.07 -10.80
C ARG A 299 7.29 0.24 -11.27
N PHE A 300 8.43 0.64 -10.75
CA PHE A 300 8.96 1.98 -10.96
C PHE A 300 10.37 2.04 -11.53
N TYR A 301 11.13 0.93 -11.48
CA TYR A 301 12.52 0.89 -11.92
C TYR A 301 12.74 0.02 -13.16
N ARG A 302 11.67 -0.56 -13.70
CA ARG A 302 11.72 -1.42 -14.89
C ARG A 302 12.63 -2.63 -14.71
N PHE A 303 12.59 -3.25 -13.54
CA PHE A 303 13.18 -4.55 -13.31
C PHE A 303 12.16 -5.63 -13.66
N ASP A 304 12.64 -6.73 -14.23
CA ASP A 304 11.87 -7.95 -14.34
C ASP A 304 12.11 -8.84 -13.10
N VAL A 305 11.18 -9.78 -12.83
CA VAL A 305 11.32 -10.68 -11.68
C VAL A 305 12.60 -11.50 -11.79
N ALA A 306 12.90 -12.01 -12.99
CA ALA A 306 14.09 -12.83 -13.26
C ALA A 306 15.43 -12.07 -13.06
N GLU A 307 15.42 -10.73 -13.07
CA GLU A 307 16.60 -9.94 -12.73
C GLU A 307 16.81 -9.82 -11.22
N ILE A 308 15.75 -9.93 -10.43
CA ILE A 308 15.79 -9.74 -8.97
C ILE A 308 16.04 -11.05 -8.25
N ILE A 309 15.46 -12.15 -8.75
CA ILE A 309 15.37 -13.44 -8.08
C ILE A 309 15.07 -14.54 -9.13
N ASP A 310 15.54 -15.76 -8.89
CA ASP A 310 15.37 -16.90 -9.79
C ASP A 310 14.89 -18.15 -9.04
N GLU A 311 14.78 -19.28 -9.74
CA GLU A 311 14.35 -20.56 -9.17
C GLU A 311 15.44 -21.22 -8.32
N GLU A 312 16.72 -20.96 -8.60
CA GLU A 312 17.85 -21.53 -7.86
C GLU A 312 18.01 -20.84 -6.51
N HIS A 313 17.71 -19.52 -6.47
CA HIS A 313 17.76 -18.68 -5.27
C HIS A 313 16.38 -18.04 -5.02
N PRO A 314 15.37 -18.83 -4.60
CA PRO A 314 13.98 -18.42 -4.65
C PRO A 314 13.54 -17.49 -3.49
N PHE A 315 14.46 -17.06 -2.62
CA PHE A 315 14.21 -16.13 -1.53
C PHE A 315 15.08 -14.88 -1.63
N LEU A 316 14.49 -13.74 -1.32
CA LEU A 316 15.19 -12.46 -1.28
C LEU A 316 16.20 -12.42 -0.14
N ASP A 317 17.32 -11.75 -0.38
CA ASP A 317 18.34 -11.51 0.64
C ASP A 317 17.76 -10.67 1.79
N LEU A 318 17.94 -11.13 3.03
CA LEU A 318 17.43 -10.43 4.21
C LEU A 318 18.36 -9.30 4.67
N ASP A 319 19.66 -9.37 4.37
CA ASP A 319 20.66 -8.39 4.78
C ASP A 319 20.77 -7.25 3.78
N LEU A 320 20.72 -7.55 2.48
CA LEU A 320 20.74 -6.55 1.41
C LEU A 320 19.33 -6.27 0.87
N ASP A 321 19.06 -5.03 0.52
CA ASP A 321 17.87 -4.74 -0.27
C ASP A 321 18.04 -5.30 -1.70
N PRO A 322 16.92 -5.66 -2.39
CA PRO A 322 16.96 -6.34 -3.69
C PRO A 322 17.77 -5.61 -4.75
N LYS A 323 17.80 -4.27 -4.74
CA LYS A 323 18.58 -3.48 -5.70
C LYS A 323 20.07 -3.55 -5.41
N ALA A 324 20.46 -3.52 -4.15
CA ALA A 324 21.86 -3.66 -3.76
C ALA A 324 22.35 -5.09 -4.01
N ASN A 325 21.52 -6.09 -3.74
CA ASN A 325 21.84 -7.48 -4.05
C ASN A 325 22.04 -7.69 -5.55
N TRP A 326 21.14 -7.15 -6.38
CA TRP A 326 21.31 -7.18 -7.83
C TRP A 326 22.65 -6.55 -8.26
N ALA A 327 22.95 -5.36 -7.75
CA ALA A 327 24.16 -4.62 -8.16
C ALA A 327 25.46 -5.33 -7.77
N VAL A 328 25.49 -5.97 -6.61
CA VAL A 328 26.66 -6.77 -6.16
C VAL A 328 26.86 -8.01 -7.03
N ASN A 329 25.80 -8.58 -7.56
CA ASN A 329 25.87 -9.77 -8.43
C ASN A 329 26.08 -9.41 -9.93
N HIS A 330 26.08 -8.12 -10.29
CA HIS A 330 26.26 -7.62 -11.66
C HIS A 330 27.33 -6.54 -11.72
N LEU A 331 28.52 -6.81 -11.18
CA LEU A 331 29.61 -5.83 -11.13
C LEU A 331 30.19 -5.47 -12.49
N ASP A 332 30.00 -6.30 -13.51
CA ASP A 332 30.31 -6.05 -14.91
C ASP A 332 29.52 -4.88 -15.50
N PHE A 333 28.32 -4.58 -14.95
CA PHE A 333 27.54 -3.40 -15.32
C PHE A 333 28.11 -2.10 -14.75
N PHE A 334 28.96 -2.15 -13.75
CA PHE A 334 29.44 -1.01 -12.98
C PHE A 334 30.96 -0.78 -13.15
N PRO A 335 31.46 0.44 -12.89
CA PRO A 335 30.76 1.64 -12.46
C PRO A 335 30.04 2.40 -13.58
N VAL A 336 28.95 3.09 -13.23
CA VAL A 336 28.13 3.91 -14.15
C VAL A 336 28.57 5.36 -14.10
N GLU A 337 28.92 5.97 -15.25
CA GLU A 337 29.24 7.39 -15.32
C GLU A 337 27.98 8.26 -15.28
N VAL A 338 27.82 9.05 -14.21
CA VAL A 338 26.58 9.81 -13.96
C VAL A 338 26.29 10.90 -15.00
N ASN A 339 27.33 11.42 -15.65
CA ASN A 339 27.20 12.51 -16.62
C ASN A 339 26.72 12.03 -17.99
N THR A 340 26.92 10.76 -18.33
CA THR A 340 26.60 10.21 -19.65
C THR A 340 25.56 9.10 -19.64
N ALA A 341 25.43 8.37 -18.53
CA ALA A 341 24.58 7.18 -18.43
C ALA A 341 23.11 7.46 -18.78
N PRO A 342 22.41 6.54 -19.46
CA PRO A 342 20.98 6.64 -19.69
C PRO A 342 20.19 6.56 -18.36
N PHE A 343 18.93 7.01 -18.39
CA PHE A 343 18.07 7.04 -17.19
C PHE A 343 17.93 5.66 -16.54
N GLU A 344 17.78 4.63 -17.37
CA GLU A 344 17.63 3.23 -16.93
C GLU A 344 18.89 2.75 -16.20
N ALA A 345 20.08 3.07 -16.67
CA ALA A 345 21.32 2.72 -16.00
C ALA A 345 21.47 3.42 -14.64
N LEU A 346 21.08 4.69 -14.55
CA LEU A 346 21.04 5.41 -13.27
C LEU A 346 20.07 4.74 -12.28
N LEU A 347 18.95 4.21 -12.75
CA LEU A 347 18.00 3.50 -11.90
C LEU A 347 18.55 2.16 -11.37
N ARG A 348 19.55 1.56 -12.02
CA ARG A 348 20.20 0.32 -11.53
C ARG A 348 21.14 0.60 -10.35
N VAL A 349 21.66 1.82 -10.21
CA VAL A 349 22.62 2.18 -9.15
C VAL A 349 21.96 2.19 -7.76
N PRO A 350 22.43 1.40 -6.78
CA PRO A 350 21.99 1.49 -5.39
C PRO A 350 22.13 2.92 -4.85
N GLY A 351 21.09 3.44 -4.21
CA GLY A 351 21.06 4.81 -3.69
C GLY A 351 20.60 5.89 -4.67
N ILE A 352 20.44 5.58 -5.96
CA ILE A 352 19.80 6.48 -6.94
C ILE A 352 18.36 6.03 -7.16
N GLY A 353 17.39 6.83 -6.71
CA GLY A 353 15.98 6.62 -6.94
C GLY A 353 15.47 7.37 -8.18
N VAL A 354 14.21 7.15 -8.55
CA VAL A 354 13.57 7.82 -9.70
C VAL A 354 13.72 9.34 -9.63
N ARG A 355 13.48 9.96 -8.46
CA ARG A 355 13.67 11.41 -8.27
C ARG A 355 15.13 11.83 -8.44
N GLY A 356 16.06 11.05 -7.85
CA GLY A 356 17.50 11.30 -7.98
C GLY A 356 17.98 11.21 -9.43
N ALA A 357 17.56 10.17 -10.17
CA ALA A 357 17.87 10.00 -11.58
C ALA A 357 17.33 11.16 -12.44
N HIS A 358 16.09 11.58 -12.24
CA HIS A 358 15.56 12.78 -12.92
C HIS A 358 16.33 14.06 -12.57
N SER A 359 16.75 14.23 -11.31
CA SER A 359 17.54 15.38 -10.89
C SER A 359 18.91 15.36 -11.55
N ILE A 360 19.60 14.21 -11.62
CA ILE A 360 20.85 14.02 -12.34
C ILE A 360 20.68 14.36 -13.82
N MET A 361 19.69 13.77 -14.50
CA MET A 361 19.39 14.02 -15.92
C MET A 361 19.16 15.49 -16.24
N ARG A 362 18.58 16.24 -15.31
CA ARG A 362 18.35 17.68 -15.44
C ARG A 362 19.63 18.48 -15.19
N ALA A 363 20.32 18.21 -14.08
CA ALA A 363 21.45 18.99 -13.64
C ALA A 363 22.66 18.86 -14.57
N ARG A 364 22.92 17.65 -15.12
CA ARG A 364 24.06 17.42 -16.04
C ARG A 364 23.97 18.15 -17.39
N ARG A 365 22.76 18.68 -17.74
CA ARG A 365 22.59 19.54 -18.92
C ARG A 365 23.23 20.93 -18.74
N ALA A 366 23.35 21.38 -17.49
CA ALA A 366 23.87 22.71 -17.17
C ALA A 366 25.32 22.68 -16.71
N THR A 367 25.75 21.58 -16.08
CA THR A 367 27.13 21.48 -15.55
C THR A 367 27.55 20.01 -15.46
N CYS A 368 28.88 19.78 -15.53
CA CYS A 368 29.45 18.48 -15.25
C CYS A 368 29.32 18.18 -13.75
N LEU A 369 28.64 17.08 -13.42
CA LEU A 369 28.37 16.69 -12.04
C LEU A 369 29.59 15.99 -11.44
N ARG A 370 30.00 16.49 -10.27
CA ARG A 370 30.97 15.86 -9.38
C ARG A 370 30.29 15.35 -8.12
N GLU A 371 31.03 14.72 -7.24
CA GLU A 371 30.54 14.17 -5.98
C GLU A 371 29.74 15.18 -5.14
N THR A 372 30.23 16.41 -5.04
CA THR A 372 29.63 17.48 -4.24
C THR A 372 28.24 17.88 -4.72
N GLU A 373 28.02 17.87 -6.04
CA GLU A 373 26.73 18.15 -6.65
C GLU A 373 25.75 16.99 -6.43
N LEU A 374 26.21 15.74 -6.59
CA LEU A 374 25.35 14.55 -6.39
C LEU A 374 24.75 14.48 -4.99
N ARG A 375 25.50 14.84 -3.95
CA ARG A 375 25.02 14.88 -2.57
C ARG A 375 23.82 15.82 -2.38
N LYS A 376 23.68 16.86 -3.22
CA LYS A 376 22.60 17.85 -3.18
C LYS A 376 21.36 17.42 -3.98
N LEU A 377 21.49 16.43 -4.87
CA LEU A 377 20.44 16.00 -5.79
C LEU A 377 19.46 14.94 -5.23
N GLY A 378 19.52 14.65 -3.93
CA GLY A 378 18.67 13.65 -3.28
C GLY A 378 19.08 12.19 -3.55
N VAL A 379 20.36 11.99 -3.87
CA VAL A 379 21.00 10.68 -4.02
C VAL A 379 21.49 10.19 -2.65
N ALA A 380 21.25 8.94 -2.32
CA ALA A 380 21.86 8.29 -1.15
C ALA A 380 23.33 7.97 -1.46
N TYR A 381 24.16 9.02 -1.49
CA TYR A 381 25.54 8.98 -1.98
C TYR A 381 26.40 7.93 -1.28
N LYS A 382 26.21 7.71 0.04
CA LYS A 382 26.95 6.68 0.80
C LYS A 382 26.82 5.28 0.21
N ARG A 383 25.73 5.00 -0.51
CA ARG A 383 25.49 3.74 -1.20
C ARG A 383 25.89 3.81 -2.66
N ALA A 384 25.54 4.93 -3.34
CA ALA A 384 25.75 5.09 -4.77
C ALA A 384 27.24 5.16 -5.14
N ARG A 385 28.10 5.69 -4.27
CA ARG A 385 29.53 5.93 -4.54
C ARG A 385 30.30 4.68 -5.00
N PHE A 386 29.88 3.50 -4.55
CA PHE A 386 30.54 2.24 -4.90
C PHE A 386 30.22 1.76 -6.33
N PHE A 387 29.26 2.36 -7.00
CA PHE A 387 28.73 1.90 -8.28
C PHE A 387 28.78 2.98 -9.37
N ILE A 388 29.41 4.14 -9.11
CA ILE A 388 29.43 5.26 -10.04
C ILE A 388 30.80 5.84 -10.25
N THR A 389 30.96 6.46 -11.43
CA THR A 389 31.98 7.47 -11.69
C THR A 389 31.34 8.85 -11.88
N CYS A 390 32.10 9.89 -11.55
CA CYS A 390 31.73 11.29 -11.70
C CYS A 390 32.84 12.01 -12.46
N ALA A 391 32.59 12.43 -13.70
CA ALA A 391 33.58 13.02 -14.59
C ALA A 391 34.83 12.12 -14.73
N GLY A 392 34.62 10.84 -14.94
CA GLY A 392 35.68 9.84 -15.09
C GLY A 392 36.37 9.39 -13.79
N THR A 393 36.03 9.99 -12.64
CA THR A 393 36.64 9.64 -11.35
C THR A 393 35.74 8.65 -10.59
N TYR A 394 36.32 7.52 -10.19
CA TYR A 394 35.61 6.53 -9.39
C TYR A 394 35.39 7.03 -7.94
N ALA A 395 34.13 7.00 -7.50
CA ALA A 395 33.74 7.58 -6.23
C ALA A 395 33.88 6.62 -5.03
N GLY A 396 34.11 5.32 -5.29
CA GLY A 396 34.19 4.24 -4.28
C GLY A 396 35.59 3.93 -3.78
N ALA A 397 36.58 4.81 -4.00
CA ALA A 397 37.96 4.59 -3.60
C ALA A 397 38.09 4.16 -2.11
N GLY A 398 38.99 3.20 -1.85
CA GLY A 398 39.26 2.65 -0.50
C GLY A 398 38.46 1.40 -0.13
N VAL A 399 37.67 0.87 -1.05
CA VAL A 399 36.99 -0.43 -0.91
C VAL A 399 37.25 -1.24 -2.17
N ASP A 400 37.61 -2.50 -2.01
CA ASP A 400 37.80 -3.41 -3.14
C ASP A 400 36.48 -3.60 -3.89
N PHE A 401 36.57 -3.57 -5.22
CA PHE A 401 35.40 -3.72 -6.09
C PHE A 401 35.09 -5.21 -6.31
N THR A 402 34.82 -5.92 -5.20
CA THR A 402 34.44 -7.33 -5.18
C THR A 402 33.07 -7.51 -4.55
N PRO A 403 32.33 -8.57 -4.90
CA PRO A 403 31.03 -8.85 -4.31
C PRO A 403 31.06 -8.87 -2.79
N GLU A 404 32.04 -9.54 -2.18
CA GLU A 404 32.16 -9.72 -0.74
C GLU A 404 32.43 -8.39 -0.02
N ALA A 405 33.38 -7.59 -0.53
CA ALA A 405 33.74 -6.31 0.05
C ALA A 405 32.57 -5.31 -0.02
N LEU A 406 31.89 -5.25 -1.17
CA LEU A 406 30.73 -4.37 -1.36
C LEU A 406 29.52 -4.82 -0.53
N ARG A 407 29.29 -6.15 -0.43
CA ARG A 407 28.25 -6.69 0.43
C ARG A 407 28.47 -6.29 1.89
N ALA A 408 29.68 -6.45 2.40
CA ALA A 408 30.02 -6.04 3.78
C ALA A 408 29.76 -4.54 4.01
N GLN A 409 30.09 -3.67 3.05
CA GLN A 409 29.85 -2.24 3.15
C GLN A 409 28.36 -1.83 3.09
N LEU A 410 27.57 -2.56 2.32
CA LEU A 410 26.16 -2.24 2.11
C LEU A 410 25.25 -2.83 3.20
N ALA A 411 25.63 -3.98 3.78
CA ALA A 411 24.95 -4.62 4.90
C ALA A 411 25.27 -3.94 6.25
N ALA A 412 26.45 -3.29 6.38
CA ALA A 412 26.84 -2.62 7.61
C ALA A 412 25.82 -1.53 7.98
N PRO A 413 25.43 -1.42 9.27
CA PRO A 413 24.67 -0.26 9.75
C PRO A 413 25.42 1.01 9.37
N ILE A 414 24.72 2.02 8.83
CA ILE A 414 25.35 3.30 8.46
C ILE A 414 25.82 3.99 9.74
N GLU A 415 27.05 3.70 10.17
CA GLU A 415 27.67 4.39 11.29
C GLU A 415 27.76 5.88 10.99
N GLY A 416 27.35 6.71 11.93
CA GLY A 416 27.43 8.16 11.87
C GLY A 416 26.36 8.88 11.05
N GLY A 417 25.26 8.22 10.69
CA GLY A 417 24.02 8.96 10.64
C GLY A 417 23.82 9.50 12.06
N ARG A 418 24.18 10.79 12.32
CA ARG A 418 23.56 11.47 13.45
C ARG A 418 22.12 10.95 13.43
N ARG A 419 21.73 10.26 14.53
CA ARG A 419 20.37 10.38 15.03
C ARG A 419 20.21 11.91 15.23
N GLY A 420 20.10 12.58 14.07
CA GLY A 420 19.55 13.90 14.07
C GLY A 420 18.28 13.64 14.81
N ARG A 421 18.11 14.25 15.96
CA ARG A 421 16.82 14.73 16.37
C ARG A 421 16.19 15.29 15.10
N ARG A 422 15.70 14.41 14.24
CA ARG A 422 14.55 14.69 13.42
C ARG A 422 13.57 15.01 14.52
N SER A 423 13.40 16.30 14.66
CA SER A 423 12.35 16.86 15.48
C SER A 423 11.20 15.89 15.43
N ASP A 424 10.62 15.57 16.58
CA ASP A 424 9.35 14.90 16.79
C ASP A 424 8.20 15.63 16.08
N LYS A 425 8.40 16.02 14.84
CA LYS A 425 7.48 16.44 13.79
C LYS A 425 7.21 15.32 12.78
N ALA A 426 7.49 14.07 13.12
CA ALA A 426 6.72 12.96 12.60
C ALA A 426 5.30 13.20 13.10
N CYS A 427 4.31 13.22 12.20
CA CYS A 427 2.91 13.32 12.59
C CYS A 427 2.70 12.39 13.79
N PRO A 428 2.13 12.86 14.93
CA PRO A 428 1.90 12.01 16.07
C PRO A 428 1.03 10.84 15.61
N GLY A 429 1.55 9.61 15.68
CA GLY A 429 0.85 8.42 15.20
C GLY A 429 1.50 7.68 14.02
N GLN A 430 2.59 8.16 13.45
CA GLN A 430 3.37 7.40 12.49
C GLN A 430 4.39 6.55 13.26
N LEU A 431 4.02 5.30 13.53
CA LEU A 431 5.01 4.29 13.95
C LEU A 431 6.05 4.18 12.84
N SER A 432 7.32 4.27 13.22
CA SER A 432 8.41 3.85 12.35
C SER A 432 8.12 2.42 11.90
N LEU A 433 8.23 2.15 10.62
CA LEU A 433 8.11 0.80 10.03
C LEU A 433 9.12 -0.21 10.65
N PHE A 434 9.94 0.24 11.61
CA PHE A 434 11.13 -0.43 12.14
C PHE A 434 11.20 -0.48 13.68
N GLU A 435 10.14 -0.09 14.41
CA GLU A 435 10.11 -0.29 15.86
C GLU A 435 9.49 -1.63 16.21
N SER A 436 10.31 -2.53 16.73
CA SER A 436 9.91 -3.79 17.32
C SER A 436 8.96 -3.55 18.51
N VAL A 437 7.81 -4.22 18.48
CA VAL A 437 6.87 -4.27 19.60
C VAL A 437 7.51 -5.12 20.69
N GLU A 438 8.04 -4.48 21.72
CA GLU A 438 8.39 -5.18 22.96
C GLU A 438 7.09 -5.60 23.68
N THR A 439 6.97 -6.89 23.96
CA THR A 439 5.90 -7.47 24.77
C THR A 439 6.01 -6.95 26.21
N PRO A 440 4.95 -6.47 26.86
CA PRO A 440 5.03 -5.99 28.23
C PRO A 440 5.14 -7.15 29.22
N GLU A 441 6.28 -7.26 29.85
CA GLU A 441 6.50 -8.09 31.01
C GLU A 441 5.82 -7.47 32.23
N LYS A 442 5.22 -8.30 33.05
CA LYS A 442 4.35 -8.03 34.18
C LYS A 442 4.88 -6.92 35.12
N ALA A 443 4.21 -5.80 35.20
CA ALA A 443 4.45 -4.78 36.23
C ALA A 443 3.94 -5.25 37.60
N ARG A 444 4.85 -5.37 38.55
CA ARG A 444 4.57 -5.55 40.00
C ARG A 444 4.13 -4.23 40.63
N VAL A 445 3.11 -4.35 41.43
CA VAL A 445 2.54 -3.31 42.32
C VAL A 445 3.56 -2.74 43.26
N GLY A 446 3.61 -1.41 43.42
CA GLY A 446 4.33 -0.70 44.46
C GLY A 446 3.72 0.67 44.72
N ALA A 447 3.13 0.81 45.90
CA ALA A 447 2.44 2.00 46.39
C ALA A 447 3.41 3.09 46.88
N GLY A 448 3.05 4.37 46.72
CA GLY A 448 3.75 5.49 47.31
C GLY A 448 3.09 6.83 47.03
N ARG A 449 2.66 7.50 48.06
CA ARG A 449 1.84 8.73 48.17
C ARG A 449 2.64 10.05 48.01
N PRO A 450 2.00 11.21 48.14
CA PRO A 450 2.18 12.36 47.23
C PRO A 450 2.88 13.58 47.90
N ARG A 451 3.21 14.60 47.12
CA ARG A 451 3.43 15.97 47.68
C ARG A 451 3.05 17.08 46.70
N THR A 452 2.34 18.00 47.25
CA THR A 452 1.78 19.28 46.84
C THR A 452 2.84 20.35 46.47
N ALA A 453 2.58 21.29 45.55
CA ALA A 453 2.26 22.70 45.83
C ALA A 453 2.61 23.66 44.66
N LEU A 454 1.64 24.51 44.33
CA LEU A 454 1.60 25.97 44.14
C LEU A 454 2.29 26.63 42.92
N ALA A 455 1.47 27.12 42.05
CA ALA A 455 1.07 28.51 41.75
C ALA A 455 2.05 29.40 40.93
N GLY A 456 1.52 30.08 39.91
CA GLY A 456 2.14 31.25 39.28
C GLY A 456 1.45 31.68 37.99
N HIS A 457 0.66 32.73 38.06
CA HIS A 457 -0.04 33.45 36.99
C HIS A 457 0.90 34.12 35.99
N ALA A 458 0.49 34.25 34.72
CA ALA A 458 0.40 35.53 33.98
C ALA A 458 -0.06 35.34 32.53
N GLU A 459 -1.10 36.04 32.16
CA GLU A 459 -1.58 36.40 30.81
C GLU A 459 -1.05 37.79 30.43
N PRO A 460 -1.53 38.37 29.28
CA PRO A 460 -1.19 38.11 27.89
C PRO A 460 -0.67 39.38 27.15
N SER A 461 -0.29 39.29 25.90
CA SER A 461 -0.33 40.48 25.03
C SER A 461 -0.47 40.15 23.54
N ALA A 462 -1.40 40.83 22.92
CA ALA A 462 -1.71 40.89 21.53
C ALA A 462 -0.83 41.88 20.74
N ARG A 463 -0.65 41.63 19.43
CA ARG A 463 -0.54 42.65 18.36
C ARG A 463 -0.49 41.93 16.99
N SER A 464 -1.51 42.04 16.17
CA SER A 464 -1.73 42.94 15.02
C SER A 464 -0.77 42.75 13.82
N GLY A 465 -1.38 42.43 12.66
CA GLY A 465 -0.80 42.24 11.30
C GLY A 465 -0.18 43.54 10.70
N PRO A 466 0.04 43.67 9.40
CA PRO A 466 -0.90 43.50 8.29
C PRO A 466 -0.34 42.99 6.92
N ASP A 467 -1.26 42.69 6.01
CA ASP A 467 -1.34 42.79 4.55
C ASP A 467 -0.12 42.86 3.63
N GLY A 468 -0.19 42.11 2.54
CA GLY A 468 0.72 42.27 1.39
C GLY A 468 0.37 41.39 0.18
N ASN A 469 -0.46 41.90 -0.65
CA ASN A 469 -0.93 41.59 -2.00
C ASN A 469 0.20 41.38 -3.03
N ALA A 470 -0.01 40.51 -4.03
CA ALA A 470 0.24 40.68 -5.48
C ALA A 470 0.65 39.37 -6.17
N SER A 471 -0.17 38.98 -7.05
CA SER A 471 -0.12 39.12 -8.52
C SER A 471 0.34 37.88 -9.31
N ALA A 472 -0.58 37.46 -10.14
CA ALA A 472 -0.52 36.43 -11.17
C ALA A 472 0.53 36.73 -12.27
N ARG A 473 1.10 35.67 -12.86
CA ARG A 473 1.48 35.64 -14.28
C ARG A 473 1.34 34.24 -14.85
N THR A 474 0.43 34.12 -15.78
CA THR A 474 0.27 33.07 -16.79
C THR A 474 1.39 33.11 -17.81
N VAL A 475 1.90 31.93 -18.19
CA VAL A 475 2.58 31.73 -19.49
C VAL A 475 2.14 30.40 -20.08
N GLU A 476 1.45 30.50 -21.21
CA GLU A 476 1.17 29.42 -22.16
C GLU A 476 2.45 29.07 -22.94
N THR A 477 2.68 27.78 -23.24
CA THR A 477 3.33 27.40 -24.50
C THR A 477 2.87 26.02 -24.97
N LYS A 478 2.44 26.00 -26.22
CA LYS A 478 2.08 24.86 -27.08
C LYS A 478 3.32 24.04 -27.46
N GLY A 479 3.11 22.75 -27.74
CA GLY A 479 4.10 21.95 -28.44
C GLY A 479 3.69 20.51 -28.62
N THR A 480 3.15 20.20 -29.79
CA THR A 480 2.79 18.88 -30.33
C THR A 480 4.02 18.09 -30.77
N ALA A 481 4.12 16.80 -30.46
CA ALA A 481 4.84 15.84 -31.29
C ALA A 481 4.35 14.40 -31.00
N SER A 482 3.85 13.78 -32.04
CA SER A 482 3.48 12.37 -32.19
C SER A 482 4.72 11.51 -32.46
N HIS A 483 4.81 10.30 -31.85
CA HIS A 483 5.69 9.24 -32.33
C HIS A 483 5.06 7.85 -32.18
N PRO A 484 5.45 6.89 -33.04
CA PRO A 484 4.64 5.75 -33.42
C PRO A 484 4.81 4.50 -32.53
N ARG A 485 3.77 3.66 -32.57
CA ARG A 485 3.69 2.35 -31.91
C ARG A 485 4.60 1.34 -32.62
N ALA A 486 5.49 0.69 -31.88
CA ALA A 486 6.13 -0.56 -32.27
C ALA A 486 5.25 -1.75 -31.81
N ARG A 487 5.02 -2.68 -32.73
CA ARG A 487 4.36 -3.98 -32.49
C ARG A 487 5.38 -4.90 -31.83
N ALA A 488 4.98 -5.60 -30.77
CA ALA A 488 5.77 -6.68 -30.17
C ALA A 488 5.27 -8.03 -30.71
N ASP A 489 6.22 -8.85 -31.14
CA ASP A 489 6.06 -10.20 -31.64
C ASP A 489 5.66 -11.17 -30.52
N GLU A 490 4.79 -12.12 -30.88
CA GLU A 490 4.41 -13.26 -30.05
C GLU A 490 5.49 -14.34 -30.13
N GLY A 491 6.18 -14.61 -29.04
CA GLY A 491 7.13 -15.71 -28.87
C GLY A 491 6.58 -16.78 -27.92
N ALA A 492 6.55 -18.02 -28.38
CA ALA A 492 6.01 -19.21 -27.74
C ALA A 492 6.71 -19.59 -26.44
N LEU A 493 5.95 -20.07 -25.44
CA LEU A 493 6.40 -20.61 -24.17
C LEU A 493 6.35 -22.15 -24.19
N ALA A 494 7.42 -22.79 -23.73
CA ALA A 494 7.60 -24.24 -23.54
C ALA A 494 7.11 -24.70 -22.13
N PRO A 495 6.97 -26.02 -21.86
CA PRO A 495 5.95 -26.55 -20.96
C PRO A 495 6.40 -26.83 -19.51
N GLU A 496 5.41 -26.90 -18.70
CA GLU A 496 5.09 -27.43 -17.37
C GLU A 496 6.16 -28.12 -16.51
N ALA A 497 6.38 -27.57 -15.31
CA ALA A 497 6.55 -28.32 -14.06
C ALA A 497 6.18 -27.43 -12.86
N ASP A 498 5.19 -27.93 -12.10
CA ASP A 498 4.91 -27.69 -10.69
C ASP A 498 4.36 -26.34 -10.18
N GLY A 499 3.15 -26.42 -9.64
CA GLY A 499 2.55 -25.58 -8.56
C GLY A 499 2.26 -24.11 -8.83
N THR A 500 3.10 -23.39 -9.51
CA THR A 500 2.99 -21.93 -9.75
C THR A 500 2.03 -21.54 -10.86
N PHE A 501 1.84 -22.38 -11.84
CA PHE A 501 1.01 -22.13 -13.02
C PHE A 501 -0.50 -22.08 -12.76
N GLY A 502 -0.93 -22.56 -11.62
CA GLY A 502 -2.34 -22.53 -11.26
C GLY A 502 -2.98 -21.14 -11.32
N TRP A 503 -2.34 -20.09 -10.81
CA TRP A 503 -2.84 -18.72 -10.85
C TRP A 503 -2.70 -18.07 -12.23
N GLN A 504 -1.62 -18.30 -12.93
CA GLN A 504 -1.40 -17.78 -14.28
C GLN A 504 -2.46 -18.29 -15.26
N ARG A 505 -2.77 -19.59 -15.26
CA ARG A 505 -3.86 -20.16 -16.09
C ARG A 505 -5.23 -19.56 -15.82
N ALA A 506 -5.56 -19.27 -14.54
CA ALA A 506 -6.86 -18.63 -14.24
C ALA A 506 -6.90 -17.15 -14.66
N LEU A 507 -5.74 -16.48 -14.70
CA LEU A 507 -5.66 -15.12 -15.19
C LEU A 507 -5.78 -15.04 -16.72
N GLU A 508 -5.39 -16.09 -17.44
CA GLU A 508 -5.34 -16.17 -18.91
C GLU A 508 -6.57 -16.82 -19.57
N MET A 509 -7.38 -17.59 -18.81
CA MET A 509 -8.57 -18.23 -19.38
C MET A 509 -9.66 -17.21 -19.75
N PRO A 510 -10.19 -17.23 -21.00
CA PRO A 510 -11.37 -16.46 -21.35
C PRO A 510 -12.60 -16.96 -20.56
N GLU A 511 -13.51 -16.06 -20.23
CA GLU A 511 -14.79 -16.40 -19.62
C GLU A 511 -15.52 -17.40 -20.52
N LYS A 512 -15.90 -18.56 -19.95
CA LYS A 512 -16.91 -19.40 -20.60
C LYS A 512 -18.24 -18.64 -20.50
N VAL A 513 -18.67 -18.09 -21.62
CA VAL A 513 -20.04 -17.59 -21.77
C VAL A 513 -20.97 -18.79 -21.53
N PRO A 514 -21.91 -18.74 -20.59
CA PRO A 514 -22.95 -19.78 -20.49
C PRO A 514 -23.81 -19.73 -21.73
N ALA A 515 -24.05 -20.90 -22.32
CA ALA A 515 -24.97 -21.09 -23.44
C ALA A 515 -26.41 -20.86 -23.02
#